data_ae99a35bc929899490b877d84bfcfc71
#
_entry.id   ae99a35bc929899490b877d84bfcfc71
#
_cell.length_a   1.000
_cell.length_b   1.000
_cell.length_c   1.000
_cell.angle_alpha   90.00
_cell.angle_beta   90.00
_cell.angle_gamma   90.00
#
_symmetry.space_group_name_H-M   'P 1'
#
loop_
_entity.id
_entity.type
_entity.pdbx_description
1 polymer ?
#
loop_
_entity_poly.entity_id
_entity_poly.type
_entity_poly.pdbx_seq_one_letter_code
_entity_poly.pdbx_strand_id
1 'polypeptide(L)'
;MKFSDYLDVHPDVEEAIKNGEPIVALESTIISHGMPYPKNIETAMMVEETVRSNKAVPATIAIINGRLKVGLTHEEIEFLATNDEVRKVSRRDLAITVSQKHSGSTTVAATMIIAKLAEIAVFATGGIGGVHRGAEKTLDISADLEELANTNVCVVCAGAKAILDIGLTLEYLETKGVPVIGYKTTELPAFYSSESGFDVDYKIDSALEIAEILKTKWSLGVDGGVLVTNPIPVGYELESSIMNEAINQAIIEAEKEHITGKKITPFLLSKVSEITEGK
;
A
#
# COMPACT_ATOMS: atom_id res chain seq x y z
N MET A 1 -12.45 -14.11 -23.27
CA MET A 1 -12.83 -13.67 -21.92
C MET A 1 -12.07 -12.38 -21.68
N LYS A 2 -12.77 -11.31 -21.41
CA LYS A 2 -12.14 -9.99 -21.18
C LYS A 2 -11.97 -9.79 -19.67
N PHE A 3 -10.99 -8.99 -19.22
CA PHE A 3 -10.80 -8.71 -17.77
C PHE A 3 -12.07 -8.08 -17.16
N SER A 4 -12.87 -7.35 -17.96
CA SER A 4 -14.17 -6.82 -17.56
C SER A 4 -15.16 -7.89 -17.06
N ASP A 5 -14.97 -9.15 -17.45
CA ASP A 5 -15.82 -10.25 -16.98
C ASP A 5 -15.61 -10.56 -15.49
N TYR A 6 -14.53 -10.07 -14.88
CA TYR A 6 -14.16 -10.27 -13.48
C TYR A 6 -14.23 -9.01 -12.62
N LEU A 7 -14.45 -7.83 -13.23
CA LEU A 7 -14.41 -6.53 -12.57
C LEU A 7 -15.81 -6.01 -12.25
N ASP A 8 -16.03 -5.63 -11.01
CA ASP A 8 -17.22 -4.92 -10.54
C ASP A 8 -16.78 -3.55 -10.04
N VAL A 9 -17.24 -2.49 -10.69
CA VAL A 9 -16.96 -1.11 -10.30
C VAL A 9 -18.19 -0.53 -9.62
N HIS A 10 -18.00 0.11 -8.46
CA HIS A 10 -19.08 0.79 -7.74
C HIS A 10 -19.66 1.93 -8.62
N PRO A 11 -20.97 2.16 -8.62
CA PRO A 11 -21.60 3.18 -9.47
C PRO A 11 -20.95 4.58 -9.34
N ASP A 12 -20.63 5.03 -8.15
CA ASP A 12 -19.99 6.33 -7.92
C ASP A 12 -18.60 6.41 -8.58
N VAL A 13 -17.83 5.31 -8.53
CA VAL A 13 -16.51 5.22 -9.18
C VAL A 13 -16.67 5.17 -10.68
N GLU A 14 -17.66 4.42 -11.19
CA GLU A 14 -17.95 4.34 -12.63
C GLU A 14 -18.39 5.71 -13.18
N GLU A 15 -19.19 6.45 -12.43
CA GLU A 15 -19.60 7.81 -12.80
C GLU A 15 -18.41 8.77 -12.80
N ALA A 16 -17.55 8.71 -11.76
CA ALA A 16 -16.34 9.51 -11.67
C ALA A 16 -15.39 9.25 -12.86
N ILE A 17 -15.20 7.99 -13.26
CA ILE A 17 -14.41 7.64 -14.45
C ILE A 17 -15.00 8.30 -15.70
N LYS A 18 -16.33 8.18 -15.91
CA LYS A 18 -17.02 8.77 -17.07
C LYS A 18 -16.92 10.29 -17.12
N ASN A 19 -16.95 10.93 -15.96
CA ASN A 19 -16.90 12.39 -15.84
C ASN A 19 -15.46 12.95 -15.81
N GLY A 20 -14.43 12.09 -15.71
CA GLY A 20 -13.04 12.52 -15.54
C GLY A 20 -12.77 13.15 -14.17
N GLU A 21 -13.50 12.75 -13.16
CA GLU A 21 -13.34 13.20 -11.79
C GLU A 21 -12.12 12.51 -11.12
N PRO A 22 -11.47 13.14 -10.12
CA PRO A 22 -10.33 12.53 -9.45
C PRO A 22 -10.76 11.34 -8.61
N ILE A 23 -10.06 10.20 -8.78
CA ILE A 23 -10.30 8.96 -8.05
C ILE A 23 -9.02 8.54 -7.34
N VAL A 24 -9.14 8.08 -6.10
CA VAL A 24 -8.03 7.53 -5.32
C VAL A 24 -8.34 6.09 -4.94
N ALA A 25 -7.52 5.15 -5.43
CA ALA A 25 -7.57 3.76 -5.00
C ALA A 25 -7.07 3.64 -3.55
N LEU A 26 -7.66 2.70 -2.81
CA LEU A 26 -7.29 2.36 -1.43
C LEU A 26 -7.14 0.84 -1.31
N GLU A 27 -6.14 0.37 -0.56
CA GLU A 27 -5.98 -1.05 -0.27
C GLU A 27 -6.96 -1.54 0.81
N SER A 28 -7.12 -2.85 0.90
CA SER A 28 -7.98 -3.47 1.92
C SER A 28 -7.26 -4.39 2.90
N THR A 29 -5.96 -4.62 2.73
CA THR A 29 -5.19 -5.44 3.71
C THR A 29 -5.23 -4.85 5.11
N ILE A 30 -5.22 -3.51 5.23
CA ILE A 30 -5.34 -2.83 6.53
C ILE A 30 -6.66 -3.16 7.24
N ILE A 31 -7.73 -3.41 6.49
CA ILE A 31 -9.05 -3.74 7.02
C ILE A 31 -9.07 -5.15 7.63
N SER A 32 -8.57 -6.16 6.88
CA SER A 32 -8.70 -7.56 7.30
C SER A 32 -7.51 -8.07 8.11
N HIS A 33 -6.33 -7.46 7.97
CA HIS A 33 -5.07 -7.99 8.53
C HIS A 33 -4.19 -6.93 9.19
N GLY A 34 -4.62 -5.67 9.25
CA GLY A 34 -3.81 -4.58 9.77
C GLY A 34 -4.20 -4.12 11.17
N MET A 35 -5.47 -4.14 11.50
CA MET A 35 -6.00 -3.66 12.77
C MET A 35 -7.13 -4.55 13.28
N PRO A 36 -7.33 -4.64 14.63
CA PRO A 36 -8.46 -5.36 15.20
C PRO A 36 -9.78 -4.61 14.98
N TYR A 37 -10.88 -5.37 14.94
CA TYR A 37 -12.24 -4.80 14.98
C TYR A 37 -12.52 -4.16 16.35
N PRO A 38 -13.21 -2.99 16.45
CA PRO A 38 -13.81 -2.21 15.35
C PRO A 38 -12.87 -1.17 14.72
N LYS A 39 -11.64 -1.04 15.18
CA LYS A 39 -10.70 -0.01 14.75
C LYS A 39 -10.40 -0.04 13.24
N ASN A 40 -10.38 -1.25 12.66
CA ASN A 40 -10.16 -1.45 11.24
C ASN A 40 -11.25 -0.80 10.37
N ILE A 41 -12.53 -0.98 10.72
CA ILE A 41 -13.65 -0.39 9.97
C ILE A 41 -13.71 1.14 10.18
N GLU A 42 -13.52 1.62 11.41
CA GLU A 42 -13.47 3.05 11.72
C GLU A 42 -12.38 3.75 10.89
N THR A 43 -11.20 3.12 10.79
CA THR A 43 -10.08 3.66 10.00
C THR A 43 -10.40 3.66 8.51
N ALA A 44 -10.96 2.59 7.97
CA ALA A 44 -11.34 2.51 6.56
C ALA A 44 -12.34 3.62 6.19
N MET A 45 -13.38 3.79 6.99
CA MET A 45 -14.38 4.83 6.78
C MET A 45 -13.80 6.24 6.89
N MET A 46 -12.92 6.48 7.86
CA MET A 46 -12.24 7.76 8.03
C MET A 46 -11.33 8.10 6.83
N VAL A 47 -10.63 7.12 6.29
CA VAL A 47 -9.77 7.31 5.11
C VAL A 47 -10.62 7.63 3.88
N GLU A 48 -11.71 6.90 3.63
CA GLU A 48 -12.62 7.23 2.53
C GLU A 48 -13.22 8.64 2.68
N GLU A 49 -13.66 9.02 3.88
CA GLU A 49 -14.21 10.36 4.12
C GLU A 49 -13.14 11.45 3.92
N THR A 50 -11.89 11.16 4.27
CA THR A 50 -10.77 12.07 4.00
C THR A 50 -10.58 12.29 2.50
N VAL A 51 -10.70 11.24 1.68
CA VAL A 51 -10.64 11.36 0.22
C VAL A 51 -11.82 12.19 -0.30
N ARG A 52 -13.05 11.92 0.16
CA ARG A 52 -14.27 12.67 -0.26
C ARG A 52 -14.19 14.16 0.11
N SER A 53 -13.75 14.45 1.34
CA SER A 53 -13.62 15.84 1.80
C SER A 53 -12.60 16.65 1.00
N ASN A 54 -11.65 15.97 0.34
CA ASN A 54 -10.69 16.55 -0.59
C ASN A 54 -11.16 16.51 -2.06
N LYS A 55 -12.45 16.31 -2.30
CA LYS A 55 -13.09 16.35 -3.63
C LYS A 55 -12.57 15.27 -4.60
N ALA A 56 -12.22 14.11 -4.09
CA ALA A 56 -11.90 12.94 -4.86
C ALA A 56 -12.85 11.78 -4.49
N VAL A 57 -13.02 10.82 -5.39
CA VAL A 57 -13.85 9.63 -5.14
C VAL A 57 -12.94 8.51 -4.62
N PRO A 58 -13.19 7.97 -3.41
CA PRO A 58 -12.43 6.82 -2.92
C PRO A 58 -12.87 5.55 -3.63
N ALA A 59 -11.90 4.72 -3.96
CA ALA A 59 -12.12 3.41 -4.55
C ALA A 59 -11.35 2.34 -3.74
N THR A 60 -11.94 1.89 -2.64
CA THR A 60 -11.38 0.77 -1.86
C THR A 60 -11.47 -0.50 -2.69
N ILE A 61 -10.35 -1.22 -2.82
CA ILE A 61 -10.20 -2.37 -3.72
C ILE A 61 -10.09 -3.66 -2.91
N ALA A 62 -10.86 -4.67 -3.30
CA ALA A 62 -10.84 -6.00 -2.71
C ALA A 62 -11.27 -7.07 -3.72
N ILE A 63 -11.26 -8.32 -3.29
CA ILE A 63 -11.87 -9.45 -4.02
C ILE A 63 -13.00 -10.01 -3.16
N ILE A 64 -14.20 -10.07 -3.69
CA ILE A 64 -15.36 -10.66 -3.00
C ILE A 64 -15.97 -11.72 -3.87
N ASN A 65 -16.05 -12.96 -3.36
CA ASN A 65 -16.58 -14.11 -4.08
C ASN A 65 -15.99 -14.29 -5.50
N GLY A 66 -14.66 -14.04 -5.62
CA GLY A 66 -13.94 -14.13 -6.89
C GLY A 66 -14.15 -12.96 -7.84
N ARG A 67 -14.81 -11.88 -7.41
CA ARG A 67 -15.00 -10.65 -8.19
C ARG A 67 -14.01 -9.59 -7.73
N LEU A 68 -13.32 -8.96 -8.67
CA LEU A 68 -12.46 -7.81 -8.41
C LEU A 68 -13.38 -6.59 -8.20
N LYS A 69 -13.40 -6.09 -6.98
CA LYS A 69 -14.24 -4.96 -6.58
C LYS A 69 -13.43 -3.67 -6.58
N VAL A 70 -13.97 -2.62 -7.15
CA VAL A 70 -13.37 -1.27 -7.19
C VAL A 70 -14.40 -0.27 -6.67
N GLY A 71 -14.17 0.21 -5.46
CA GLY A 71 -15.19 0.84 -4.64
C GLY A 71 -16.03 -0.22 -3.92
N LEU A 72 -16.05 -0.15 -2.60
CA LEU A 72 -16.81 -1.08 -1.76
C LEU A 72 -18.01 -0.38 -1.14
N THR A 73 -19.08 -1.14 -0.92
CA THR A 73 -20.16 -0.68 -0.06
C THR A 73 -19.76 -0.80 1.42
N HIS A 74 -20.51 -0.16 2.31
CA HIS A 74 -20.26 -0.26 3.75
C HIS A 74 -20.35 -1.72 4.23
N GLU A 75 -21.32 -2.49 3.73
CA GLU A 75 -21.49 -3.90 4.07
C GLU A 75 -20.32 -4.75 3.57
N GLU A 76 -19.74 -4.43 2.41
CA GLU A 76 -18.55 -5.11 1.88
C GLU A 76 -17.30 -4.79 2.71
N ILE A 77 -17.16 -3.56 3.20
CA ILE A 77 -16.08 -3.18 4.14
C ILE A 77 -16.26 -3.92 5.48
N GLU A 78 -17.47 -3.97 6.02
CA GLU A 78 -17.79 -4.69 7.26
C GLU A 78 -17.52 -6.19 7.13
N PHE A 79 -17.88 -6.77 5.98
CA PHE A 79 -17.57 -8.17 5.66
C PHE A 79 -16.05 -8.43 5.70
N LEU A 80 -15.25 -7.56 5.09
CA LEU A 80 -13.79 -7.70 5.13
C LEU A 80 -13.21 -7.51 6.54
N ALA A 81 -13.83 -6.66 7.35
CA ALA A 81 -13.36 -6.34 8.70
C ALA A 81 -13.65 -7.43 9.73
N THR A 82 -14.68 -8.25 9.50
CA THR A 82 -15.20 -9.20 10.50
C THR A 82 -15.03 -10.67 10.12
N ASN A 83 -14.66 -10.96 8.86
CA ASN A 83 -14.59 -12.34 8.37
C ASN A 83 -13.14 -12.85 8.36
N ASP A 84 -12.84 -13.82 9.23
CA ASP A 84 -11.51 -14.43 9.36
C ASP A 84 -11.08 -15.29 8.15
N GLU A 85 -12.01 -15.66 7.25
CA GLU A 85 -11.70 -16.41 6.03
C GLU A 85 -11.18 -15.54 4.87
N VAL A 86 -11.20 -14.20 5.02
CA VAL A 86 -10.68 -13.27 4.03
C VAL A 86 -9.18 -13.43 3.89
N ARG A 87 -8.75 -13.79 2.69
CA ARG A 87 -7.33 -14.06 2.39
C ARG A 87 -6.56 -12.77 2.19
N LYS A 88 -5.30 -12.73 2.60
CA LYS A 88 -4.36 -11.69 2.16
C LYS A 88 -3.89 -12.03 0.75
N VAL A 89 -4.26 -11.19 -0.22
CA VAL A 89 -4.03 -11.41 -1.66
C VAL A 89 -2.99 -10.44 -2.19
N SER A 90 -1.92 -11.00 -2.74
CA SER A 90 -0.90 -10.29 -3.50
C SER A 90 -0.93 -10.78 -4.97
N ARG A 91 -0.02 -10.27 -5.82
CA ARG A 91 0.07 -10.60 -7.25
C ARG A 91 -0.11 -12.09 -7.54
N ARG A 92 0.65 -12.96 -6.88
CA ARG A 92 0.63 -14.42 -7.13
C ARG A 92 -0.70 -15.10 -6.76
N ASP A 93 -1.47 -14.46 -5.87
CA ASP A 93 -2.70 -15.05 -5.31
C ASP A 93 -3.96 -14.67 -6.11
N LEU A 94 -3.88 -13.60 -6.95
CA LEU A 94 -5.03 -13.03 -7.66
C LEU A 94 -5.80 -14.08 -8.47
N ALA A 95 -5.11 -14.74 -9.40
CA ALA A 95 -5.75 -15.72 -10.28
C ALA A 95 -6.36 -16.89 -9.52
N ILE A 96 -5.70 -17.35 -8.46
CA ILE A 96 -6.17 -18.45 -7.61
C ILE A 96 -7.43 -18.01 -6.85
N THR A 97 -7.40 -16.84 -6.22
CA THR A 97 -8.52 -16.31 -5.43
C THR A 97 -9.75 -16.09 -6.30
N VAL A 98 -9.57 -15.49 -7.47
CA VAL A 98 -10.66 -15.24 -8.43
C VAL A 98 -11.23 -16.55 -8.98
N SER A 99 -10.39 -17.47 -9.46
CA SER A 99 -10.85 -18.72 -10.07
C SER A 99 -11.57 -19.66 -9.09
N GLN A 100 -11.17 -19.62 -7.82
CA GLN A 100 -11.80 -20.41 -6.76
C GLN A 100 -12.98 -19.69 -6.09
N LYS A 101 -13.34 -18.50 -6.55
CA LYS A 101 -14.43 -17.66 -5.99
C LYS A 101 -14.27 -17.36 -4.50
N HIS A 102 -13.01 -17.21 -4.04
CA HIS A 102 -12.74 -16.80 -2.67
C HIS A 102 -12.78 -15.27 -2.53
N SER A 103 -12.89 -14.84 -1.28
CA SER A 103 -12.75 -13.44 -0.91
C SER A 103 -11.34 -13.16 -0.38
N GLY A 104 -10.86 -11.94 -0.63
CA GLY A 104 -9.53 -11.52 -0.22
C GLY A 104 -9.37 -10.01 -0.17
N SER A 105 -8.61 -9.57 0.81
CA SER A 105 -8.10 -8.19 0.89
C SER A 105 -6.83 -8.04 0.08
N THR A 106 -6.69 -6.91 -0.59
CA THR A 106 -5.59 -6.66 -1.52
C THR A 106 -4.42 -5.95 -0.86
N THR A 107 -3.19 -6.47 -1.10
CA THR A 107 -1.94 -5.78 -0.78
C THR A 107 -1.72 -4.61 -1.74
N VAL A 108 -0.67 -3.80 -1.51
CA VAL A 108 -0.26 -2.73 -2.43
C VAL A 108 -0.14 -3.27 -3.86
N ALA A 109 0.58 -4.37 -4.08
CA ALA A 109 0.74 -4.98 -5.40
C ALA A 109 -0.61 -5.36 -6.05
N ALA A 110 -1.47 -6.06 -5.33
CA ALA A 110 -2.78 -6.46 -5.88
C ALA A 110 -3.69 -5.25 -6.14
N THR A 111 -3.64 -4.23 -5.26
CA THR A 111 -4.38 -2.98 -5.43
C THR A 111 -3.92 -2.23 -6.67
N MET A 112 -2.62 -2.10 -6.91
CA MET A 112 -2.07 -1.47 -8.11
C MET A 112 -2.57 -2.14 -9.39
N ILE A 113 -2.52 -3.49 -9.45
CA ILE A 113 -2.98 -4.25 -10.61
C ILE A 113 -4.46 -3.96 -10.90
N ILE A 114 -5.31 -4.01 -9.87
CA ILE A 114 -6.75 -3.81 -10.04
C ILE A 114 -7.07 -2.34 -10.34
N ALA A 115 -6.39 -1.39 -9.68
CA ALA A 115 -6.52 0.03 -9.98
C ALA A 115 -6.19 0.34 -11.45
N LYS A 116 -5.09 -0.24 -11.98
CA LYS A 116 -4.73 -0.11 -13.39
C LYS A 116 -5.79 -0.68 -14.32
N LEU A 117 -6.40 -1.83 -13.99
CA LEU A 117 -7.49 -2.42 -14.76
C LEU A 117 -8.74 -1.54 -14.78
N ALA A 118 -8.96 -0.76 -13.73
CA ALA A 118 -10.05 0.21 -13.60
C ALA A 118 -9.67 1.63 -14.06
N GLU A 119 -8.50 1.79 -14.70
CA GLU A 119 -8.00 3.08 -15.19
C GLU A 119 -7.77 4.15 -14.09
N ILE A 120 -7.56 3.72 -12.85
CA ILE A 120 -7.25 4.60 -11.72
C ILE A 120 -5.74 4.79 -11.62
N ALA A 121 -5.30 6.05 -11.75
CA ALA A 121 -3.90 6.41 -11.83
C ALA A 121 -3.23 6.70 -10.47
N VAL A 122 -4.01 6.94 -9.41
CA VAL A 122 -3.51 7.32 -8.08
C VAL A 122 -4.02 6.36 -7.02
N PHE A 123 -3.09 5.88 -6.20
CA PHE A 123 -3.37 4.99 -5.07
C PHE A 123 -2.70 5.56 -3.80
N ALA A 124 -3.45 5.67 -2.72
CA ALA A 124 -2.95 6.10 -1.42
C ALA A 124 -2.95 4.92 -0.43
N THR A 125 -1.85 4.77 0.29
CA THR A 125 -1.67 3.74 1.33
C THR A 125 -0.84 4.28 2.49
N GLY A 126 -0.86 3.63 3.64
CA GLY A 126 -0.01 4.00 4.77
C GLY A 126 1.48 3.76 4.46
N GLY A 127 1.83 2.64 3.82
CA GLY A 127 3.20 2.33 3.47
C GLY A 127 3.32 1.08 2.61
N ILE A 128 4.35 1.06 1.79
CA ILE A 128 4.65 -0.07 0.90
C ILE A 128 5.43 -1.18 1.62
N GLY A 129 5.38 -2.39 1.04
CA GLY A 129 6.37 -3.41 1.29
C GLY A 129 7.70 -3.06 0.63
N GLY A 130 8.76 -3.73 1.05
CA GLY A 130 10.11 -3.47 0.57
C GLY A 130 10.99 -4.71 0.67
N VAL A 131 12.29 -4.50 0.75
CA VAL A 131 13.28 -5.54 1.01
C VAL A 131 13.29 -5.82 2.52
N HIS A 132 13.12 -7.10 2.91
CA HIS A 132 13.20 -7.47 4.33
C HIS A 132 14.64 -7.44 4.84
N ARG A 133 14.82 -7.11 6.13
CA ARG A 133 16.13 -7.21 6.78
C ARG A 133 16.63 -8.66 6.69
N GLY A 134 17.87 -8.86 6.26
CA GLY A 134 18.42 -10.20 6.00
C GLY A 134 18.03 -10.79 4.64
N ALA A 135 17.48 -10.00 3.73
CA ALA A 135 17.10 -10.46 2.39
C ALA A 135 18.29 -10.98 1.56
N GLU A 136 19.51 -10.58 1.88
CA GLU A 136 20.73 -11.13 1.26
C GLU A 136 20.89 -12.65 1.47
N LYS A 137 20.17 -13.22 2.47
CA LYS A 137 20.13 -14.66 2.75
C LYS A 137 18.83 -15.31 2.33
N THR A 138 17.71 -14.58 2.46
CA THR A 138 16.36 -15.11 2.30
C THR A 138 15.72 -14.81 0.96
N LEU A 139 16.20 -13.77 0.27
CA LEU A 139 15.58 -13.16 -0.91
C LEU A 139 14.11 -12.73 -0.65
N ASP A 140 13.78 -12.39 0.61
CA ASP A 140 12.43 -11.94 0.97
C ASP A 140 12.25 -10.47 0.57
N ILE A 141 11.72 -10.29 -0.64
CA ILE A 141 11.46 -9.01 -1.27
C ILE A 141 9.96 -8.93 -1.60
N SER A 142 9.33 -7.82 -1.23
CA SER A 142 7.90 -7.63 -1.47
C SER A 142 7.57 -7.52 -2.95
N ALA A 143 6.48 -8.18 -3.36
CA ALA A 143 5.92 -8.03 -4.69
C ALA A 143 5.44 -6.59 -5.00
N ASP A 144 5.30 -5.74 -3.98
CA ASP A 144 4.94 -4.33 -4.16
C ASP A 144 5.98 -3.60 -5.00
N LEU A 145 7.28 -3.92 -4.81
CA LEU A 145 8.37 -3.31 -5.58
C LEU A 145 8.33 -3.73 -7.06
N GLU A 146 7.99 -4.99 -7.33
CA GLU A 146 7.80 -5.47 -8.70
C GLU A 146 6.60 -4.81 -9.38
N GLU A 147 5.50 -4.56 -8.66
CA GLU A 147 4.37 -3.85 -9.24
C GLU A 147 4.65 -2.37 -9.46
N LEU A 148 5.39 -1.72 -8.56
CA LEU A 148 5.88 -0.35 -8.79
C LEU A 148 6.72 -0.27 -10.08
N ALA A 149 7.49 -1.31 -10.39
CA ALA A 149 8.28 -1.37 -11.62
C ALA A 149 7.44 -1.55 -12.90
N ASN A 150 6.28 -2.21 -12.81
CA ASN A 150 5.55 -2.71 -13.98
C ASN A 150 4.18 -2.10 -14.21
N THR A 151 3.61 -1.41 -13.21
CA THR A 151 2.21 -0.98 -13.24
C THR A 151 2.10 0.54 -13.16
N ASN A 152 1.52 1.16 -14.18
CA ASN A 152 1.37 2.62 -14.31
C ASN A 152 0.34 3.17 -13.30
N VAL A 153 0.73 3.22 -12.04
CA VAL A 153 -0.03 3.80 -10.92
C VAL A 153 0.93 4.58 -10.03
N CYS A 154 0.56 5.79 -9.67
CA CYS A 154 1.24 6.58 -8.65
C CYS A 154 0.83 6.10 -7.27
N VAL A 155 1.79 5.65 -6.46
CA VAL A 155 1.55 5.23 -5.08
C VAL A 155 2.02 6.33 -4.14
N VAL A 156 1.10 6.88 -3.36
CA VAL A 156 1.38 7.89 -2.33
C VAL A 156 1.33 7.21 -0.96
N CYS A 157 2.41 7.33 -0.18
CA CYS A 157 2.51 6.66 1.12
C CYS A 157 3.49 7.36 2.08
N ALA A 158 3.56 6.92 3.33
CA ALA A 158 4.56 7.39 4.28
C ALA A 158 5.89 6.59 4.21
N GLY A 159 6.26 6.12 3.01
CA GLY A 159 7.48 5.36 2.78
C GLY A 159 7.31 3.84 2.90
N ALA A 160 8.42 3.13 3.03
CA ALA A 160 8.42 1.69 3.31
C ALA A 160 8.11 1.44 4.80
N LYS A 161 7.43 0.32 5.09
CA LYS A 161 7.15 -0.05 6.49
C LYS A 161 8.44 -0.16 7.28
N ALA A 162 8.49 0.42 8.46
CA ALA A 162 9.70 0.58 9.29
C ALA A 162 10.43 -0.74 9.64
N ILE A 163 9.73 -1.87 9.57
CA ILE A 163 10.29 -3.22 9.77
C ILE A 163 11.22 -3.68 8.65
N LEU A 164 11.25 -2.96 7.53
CA LEU A 164 11.99 -3.30 6.32
C LEU A 164 13.39 -2.66 6.30
N ASP A 165 14.22 -3.10 5.38
CA ASP A 165 15.49 -2.46 5.07
C ASP A 165 15.24 -1.35 4.05
N ILE A 166 15.28 -0.10 4.53
CA ILE A 166 14.96 1.07 3.72
C ILE A 166 16.03 1.30 2.65
N GLY A 167 17.31 1.15 3.01
CA GLY A 167 18.41 1.33 2.08
C GLY A 167 18.34 0.34 0.91
N LEU A 168 18.22 -0.96 1.21
CA LEU A 168 18.07 -1.99 0.17
C LEU A 168 16.77 -1.82 -0.63
N THR A 169 15.72 -1.27 -0.02
CA THR A 169 14.46 -0.98 -0.74
C THR A 169 14.66 0.13 -1.77
N LEU A 170 15.38 1.19 -1.45
CA LEU A 170 15.73 2.26 -2.38
C LEU A 170 16.59 1.74 -3.54
N GLU A 171 17.66 1.00 -3.24
CA GLU A 171 18.53 0.38 -4.24
C GLU A 171 17.75 -0.53 -5.20
N TYR A 172 16.79 -1.28 -4.68
CA TYR A 172 15.94 -2.13 -5.49
C TYR A 172 15.03 -1.32 -6.42
N LEU A 173 14.41 -0.26 -5.91
CA LEU A 173 13.56 0.64 -6.70
C LEU A 173 14.36 1.35 -7.79
N GLU A 174 15.58 1.83 -7.47
CA GLU A 174 16.50 2.42 -8.44
C GLU A 174 16.82 1.43 -9.57
N THR A 175 17.26 0.22 -9.23
CA THR A 175 17.54 -0.86 -10.20
C THR A 175 16.36 -1.15 -11.12
N LYS A 176 15.13 -1.05 -10.58
CA LYS A 176 13.89 -1.24 -11.34
C LYS A 176 13.43 -0.01 -12.12
N GLY A 177 14.12 1.11 -11.99
CA GLY A 177 13.79 2.36 -12.66
C GLY A 177 12.51 3.03 -12.14
N VAL A 178 12.17 2.80 -10.86
CA VAL A 178 11.02 3.41 -10.22
C VAL A 178 11.41 4.76 -9.62
N PRO A 179 10.88 5.89 -10.10
CA PRO A 179 11.13 7.18 -9.48
C PRO A 179 10.57 7.23 -8.06
N VAL A 180 11.40 7.66 -7.10
CA VAL A 180 11.00 7.91 -5.72
C VAL A 180 11.03 9.42 -5.48
N ILE A 181 9.87 10.00 -5.21
CA ILE A 181 9.69 11.45 -5.03
C ILE A 181 9.33 11.73 -3.57
N GLY A 182 10.10 12.57 -2.91
CA GLY A 182 9.76 13.13 -1.60
C GLY A 182 8.83 14.35 -1.76
N TYR A 183 7.57 14.23 -1.34
CA TYR A 183 6.67 15.37 -1.31
C TYR A 183 7.01 16.26 -0.12
N LYS A 184 7.59 17.44 -0.41
CA LYS A 184 8.07 18.42 0.58
C LYS A 184 9.14 17.91 1.55
N THR A 185 9.77 16.80 1.24
CA THR A 185 10.85 16.20 2.04
C THR A 185 12.03 15.82 1.15
N THR A 186 13.24 15.93 1.68
CA THR A 186 14.48 15.45 1.05
C THR A 186 14.83 14.03 1.48
N GLU A 187 14.16 13.53 2.52
CA GLU A 187 14.44 12.23 3.10
C GLU A 187 13.24 11.28 2.91
N LEU A 188 13.51 9.99 2.67
CA LEU A 188 12.48 8.98 2.62
C LEU A 188 11.90 8.77 4.02
N PRO A 189 10.60 8.99 4.25
CA PRO A 189 10.03 8.72 5.56
C PRO A 189 10.03 7.23 5.89
N ALA A 190 10.18 6.90 7.18
CA ALA A 190 10.24 5.54 7.71
C ALA A 190 8.92 5.09 8.34
N PHE A 191 7.79 5.34 7.69
CA PHE A 191 6.44 4.96 8.08
C PHE A 191 5.92 5.65 9.37
N TYR A 192 6.57 5.44 10.52
CA TYR A 192 6.24 6.06 11.81
C TYR A 192 7.11 7.29 12.12
N SER A 193 8.07 7.60 11.27
CA SER A 193 8.98 8.73 11.41
C SER A 193 9.13 9.44 10.07
N SER A 194 9.29 10.74 10.09
CA SER A 194 9.65 11.54 8.91
C SER A 194 11.08 11.31 8.47
N GLU A 195 11.92 10.80 9.35
CA GLU A 195 13.35 10.60 9.13
C GLU A 195 13.71 9.11 9.11
N SER A 196 14.53 8.70 8.14
CA SER A 196 15.06 7.35 8.00
C SER A 196 16.59 7.29 7.91
N GLY A 197 17.24 8.42 7.68
CA GLY A 197 18.66 8.54 7.36
C GLY A 197 18.99 8.28 5.88
N PHE A 198 17.98 8.19 5.00
CA PHE A 198 18.15 7.96 3.57
C PHE A 198 17.47 9.07 2.76
N ASP A 199 18.26 9.75 1.93
CA ASP A 199 17.76 10.79 1.05
C ASP A 199 16.94 10.21 -0.13
N VAL A 200 16.03 11.01 -0.68
CA VAL A 200 15.37 10.77 -1.96
C VAL A 200 16.03 11.61 -3.05
N ASP A 201 16.08 11.10 -4.28
CA ASP A 201 16.73 11.82 -5.39
C ASP A 201 15.98 13.10 -5.77
N TYR A 202 14.67 13.11 -5.60
CA TYR A 202 13.81 14.21 -6.06
C TYR A 202 12.88 14.68 -4.95
N LYS A 203 13.11 15.91 -4.49
CA LYS A 203 12.15 16.64 -3.65
C LYS A 203 11.26 17.50 -4.53
N ILE A 204 9.94 17.31 -4.43
CA ILE A 204 8.93 18.10 -5.14
C ILE A 204 7.96 18.72 -4.14
N ASP A 205 7.76 20.03 -4.22
CA ASP A 205 6.91 20.75 -3.26
C ASP A 205 5.46 20.96 -3.75
N SER A 206 5.18 20.61 -5.02
CA SER A 206 3.90 20.85 -5.68
C SER A 206 3.27 19.55 -6.19
N ALA A 207 2.03 19.28 -5.78
CA ALA A 207 1.24 18.15 -6.30
C ALA A 207 0.98 18.29 -7.81
N LEU A 208 0.86 19.53 -8.32
CA LEU A 208 0.70 19.79 -9.76
C LEU A 208 1.95 19.37 -10.54
N GLU A 209 3.13 19.68 -10.02
CA GLU A 209 4.40 19.27 -10.63
C GLU A 209 4.53 17.74 -10.65
N ILE A 210 4.14 17.05 -9.57
CA ILE A 210 4.08 15.59 -9.55
C ILE A 210 3.14 15.07 -10.64
N ALA A 211 1.96 15.65 -10.80
CA ALA A 211 1.01 15.26 -11.83
C ALA A 211 1.58 15.42 -13.25
N GLU A 212 2.32 16.49 -13.51
CA GLU A 212 3.01 16.69 -14.81
C GLU A 212 4.15 15.69 -15.02
N ILE A 213 4.87 15.30 -13.97
CA ILE A 213 5.89 14.23 -14.04
C ILE A 213 5.23 12.90 -14.42
N LEU A 214 4.13 12.52 -13.78
CA LEU A 214 3.37 11.30 -14.09
C LEU A 214 2.91 11.29 -15.55
N LYS A 215 2.27 12.38 -15.98
CA LYS A 215 1.80 12.54 -17.35
C LYS A 215 2.94 12.44 -18.35
N THR A 216 4.06 13.09 -18.08
CA THR A 216 5.24 13.07 -18.95
C THR A 216 5.83 11.67 -19.03
N LYS A 217 6.05 10.99 -17.89
CA LYS A 217 6.58 9.63 -17.83
C LYS A 217 5.78 8.66 -18.70
N TRP A 218 4.46 8.63 -18.51
CA TRP A 218 3.61 7.71 -19.25
C TRP A 218 3.39 8.13 -20.72
N SER A 219 3.43 9.43 -21.04
CA SER A 219 3.39 9.91 -22.43
C SER A 219 4.65 9.55 -23.22
N LEU A 220 5.79 9.43 -22.55
CA LEU A 220 7.04 8.94 -23.14
C LEU A 220 7.05 7.43 -23.38
N GLY A 221 6.00 6.70 -22.92
CA GLY A 221 5.94 5.25 -22.99
C GLY A 221 6.86 4.56 -21.98
N VAL A 222 7.29 5.25 -20.94
CA VAL A 222 8.06 4.67 -19.84
C VAL A 222 7.10 4.05 -18.85
N ASP A 223 6.90 2.74 -18.95
CA ASP A 223 6.01 1.99 -18.08
C ASP A 223 6.48 1.96 -16.62
N GLY A 224 5.62 1.48 -15.73
CA GLY A 224 5.83 1.43 -14.30
C GLY A 224 5.28 2.65 -13.55
N GLY A 225 5.13 2.45 -12.24
CA GLY A 225 4.60 3.45 -11.34
C GLY A 225 5.61 4.52 -10.94
N VAL A 226 5.17 5.35 -10.02
CA VAL A 226 5.99 6.34 -9.31
C VAL A 226 5.65 6.22 -7.84
N LEU A 227 6.64 6.19 -6.99
CA LEU A 227 6.47 6.25 -5.54
C LEU A 227 6.58 7.70 -5.08
N VAL A 228 5.51 8.21 -4.49
CA VAL A 228 5.50 9.54 -3.85
C VAL A 228 5.44 9.33 -2.35
N THR A 229 6.46 9.80 -1.65
CA THR A 229 6.52 9.68 -0.21
C THR A 229 6.12 10.98 0.46
N ASN A 230 5.17 10.90 1.38
CA ASN A 230 4.64 12.00 2.14
C ASN A 230 4.77 11.69 3.63
N PRO A 231 5.65 12.40 4.37
CA PRO A 231 5.84 12.15 5.80
C PRO A 231 4.53 12.26 6.59
N ILE A 232 4.44 11.50 7.67
CA ILE A 232 3.35 11.69 8.64
C ILE A 232 3.43 13.10 9.23
N PRO A 233 2.29 13.69 9.66
CA PRO A 233 2.29 15.03 10.23
C PRO A 233 3.11 15.11 11.51
N VAL A 234 3.85 16.20 11.68
CA VAL A 234 4.60 16.50 12.92
C VAL A 234 3.66 16.42 14.12
N GLY A 235 4.08 15.73 15.16
CA GLY A 235 3.30 15.47 16.38
C GLY A 235 2.59 14.11 16.43
N TYR A 236 2.57 13.36 15.30
CA TYR A 236 2.13 11.96 15.26
C TYR A 236 3.32 11.00 15.05
N GLU A 237 4.53 11.54 15.01
CA GLU A 237 5.75 10.77 14.84
C GLU A 237 6.11 10.00 16.10
N LEU A 238 6.65 8.80 15.92
CA LEU A 238 7.27 8.03 16.98
C LEU A 238 8.79 8.21 16.91
N GLU A 239 9.40 8.27 18.08
CA GLU A 239 10.86 8.45 18.17
C GLU A 239 11.57 7.28 17.50
N SER A 240 12.43 7.57 16.51
CA SER A 240 13.10 6.55 15.68
C SER A 240 13.93 5.56 16.51
N SER A 241 14.52 6.00 17.63
CA SER A 241 15.26 5.15 18.56
C SER A 241 14.37 4.07 19.19
N ILE A 242 13.20 4.46 19.70
CA ILE A 242 12.21 3.56 20.32
C ILE A 242 11.68 2.56 19.28
N MET A 243 11.37 3.06 18.10
CA MET A 243 10.88 2.22 17.01
C MET A 243 11.92 1.19 16.56
N ASN A 244 13.18 1.59 16.40
CA ASN A 244 14.25 0.68 15.98
C ASN A 244 14.49 -0.41 17.03
N GLU A 245 14.43 -0.09 18.31
CA GLU A 245 14.57 -1.07 19.40
C GLU A 245 13.39 -2.07 19.37
N ALA A 246 12.16 -1.60 19.26
CA ALA A 246 10.97 -2.44 19.17
C ALA A 246 11.01 -3.36 17.93
N ILE A 247 11.43 -2.83 16.79
CA ILE A 247 11.57 -3.61 15.55
C ILE A 247 12.63 -4.70 15.69
N ASN A 248 13.80 -4.37 16.24
CA ASN A 248 14.86 -5.35 16.44
C ASN A 248 14.42 -6.47 17.38
N GLN A 249 13.72 -6.14 18.46
CA GLN A 249 13.14 -7.13 19.36
C GLN A 249 12.12 -8.02 18.65
N ALA A 250 11.21 -7.44 17.88
CA ALA A 250 10.20 -8.19 17.11
C ALA A 250 10.84 -9.15 16.09
N ILE A 251 11.93 -8.74 15.42
CA ILE A 251 12.69 -9.60 14.49
C ILE A 251 13.30 -10.79 15.22
N ILE A 252 13.94 -10.57 16.38
CA ILE A 252 14.51 -11.66 17.19
C ILE A 252 13.41 -12.66 17.61
N GLU A 253 12.23 -12.17 17.98
CA GLU A 253 11.10 -13.03 18.34
C GLU A 253 10.58 -13.81 17.12
N ALA A 254 10.46 -13.17 15.95
CA ALA A 254 10.06 -13.85 14.71
C ALA A 254 11.02 -14.99 14.33
N GLU A 255 12.33 -14.79 14.50
CA GLU A 255 13.33 -15.81 14.26
C GLU A 255 13.19 -17.00 15.24
N LYS A 256 12.99 -16.73 16.54
CA LYS A 256 12.77 -17.78 17.55
C LYS A 256 11.51 -18.60 17.29
N GLU A 257 10.44 -17.97 16.83
CA GLU A 257 9.16 -18.61 16.53
C GLU A 257 9.11 -19.21 15.10
N HIS A 258 10.20 -19.10 14.34
CA HIS A 258 10.29 -19.58 12.95
C HIS A 258 9.20 -18.99 12.03
N ILE A 259 8.81 -17.70 12.26
CA ILE A 259 7.82 -17.01 11.45
C ILE A 259 8.44 -16.62 10.11
N THR A 260 7.83 -17.04 8.99
CA THR A 260 8.34 -16.80 7.65
C THR A 260 7.25 -16.45 6.64
N GLY A 261 7.64 -15.88 5.49
CA GLY A 261 6.78 -15.60 4.36
C GLY A 261 5.64 -14.64 4.71
N LYS A 262 4.40 -14.93 4.26
CA LYS A 262 3.25 -14.03 4.43
C LYS A 262 2.93 -13.65 5.88
N LYS A 263 3.40 -14.44 6.84
CA LYS A 263 3.12 -14.23 8.27
C LYS A 263 4.08 -13.23 8.92
N ILE A 264 5.25 -12.97 8.33
CA ILE A 264 6.30 -12.16 8.96
C ILE A 264 5.84 -10.71 9.16
N THR A 265 5.33 -10.05 8.13
CA THR A 265 4.89 -8.64 8.24
C THR A 265 3.78 -8.44 9.27
N PRO A 266 2.66 -9.21 9.27
CA PRO A 266 1.64 -9.07 10.31
C PRO A 266 2.18 -9.34 11.71
N PHE A 267 3.04 -10.34 11.87
CA PHE A 267 3.67 -10.66 13.15
C PHE A 267 4.52 -9.49 13.65
N LEU A 268 5.44 -8.98 12.82
CA LEU A 268 6.31 -7.87 13.21
C LEU A 268 5.51 -6.61 13.58
N LEU A 269 4.50 -6.25 12.79
CA LEU A 269 3.65 -5.09 13.09
C LEU A 269 2.87 -5.27 14.40
N SER A 270 2.35 -6.46 14.66
CA SER A 270 1.67 -6.76 15.91
C SER A 270 2.61 -6.67 17.12
N LYS A 271 3.82 -7.23 16.99
CA LYS A 271 4.82 -7.19 18.07
C LYS A 271 5.34 -5.78 18.32
N VAL A 272 5.60 -5.01 17.28
CA VAL A 272 5.99 -3.59 17.44
C VAL A 272 4.88 -2.82 18.15
N SER A 273 3.62 -3.01 17.77
CA SER A 273 2.48 -2.38 18.45
C SER A 273 2.37 -2.80 19.92
N GLU A 274 2.61 -4.09 20.23
CA GLU A 274 2.63 -4.59 21.62
C GLU A 274 3.75 -3.93 22.44
N ILE A 275 4.97 -3.87 21.91
CA ILE A 275 6.15 -3.31 22.59
C ILE A 275 6.00 -1.79 22.77
N THR A 276 5.38 -1.10 21.83
CA THR A 276 5.14 0.35 21.89
C THR A 276 3.81 0.74 22.56
N GLU A 277 3.12 -0.21 23.18
CA GLU A 277 1.83 0.00 23.88
C GLU A 277 0.74 0.60 22.96
N GLY A 278 0.76 0.22 21.68
CA GLY A 278 -0.22 0.68 20.68
C GLY A 278 -0.04 2.12 20.21
N LYS A 279 1.13 2.69 20.44
CA LYS A 279 1.51 4.03 19.95
C LYS A 279 1.78 4.04 18.47
#